data_795563f35aaedeaf1575f43fb0234bca
#
_entry.id   795563f35aaedeaf1575f43fb0234bca
#
_cell.length_a   1.000
_cell.length_b   1.000
_cell.length_c   1.000
_cell.angle_alpha   90.00
_cell.angle_beta   90.00
_cell.angle_gamma   90.00
#
_symmetry.space_group_name_H-M   'P 1'
#
loop_
_entity.id
_entity.type
_entity.pdbx_description
1 polymer ?
#
loop_
_entity_poly.entity_id
_entity_poly.type
_entity_poly.pdbx_seq_one_letter_code
_entity_poly.pdbx_strand_id
1 'polypeptide(L)'
;LEHLNKKKGIPGIDKMSMDAFSEYWHKNKNIIKQKLENGTYKPRPVMACYIAKPGKKEKRKLEIPCMTDRLILYAMQLALSPHYEPLFSESSYGFRKGRNCLDAIDSCLMHINNGMQVIVDLDIRKFFDTVNHKLLFELLEKEIKDNKLLSLIQRYVKIKVVEKGKKNDKKTMGISQGSALSPLMANIYLDVLDKYLEKQEIPFVRYADDM
;
A
#
# COMPACT_ATOMS: atom_id res chain seq x y z
N LEU A 1 -16.60 4.65 -7.00
CA LEU A 1 -16.70 4.20 -8.42
C LEU A 1 -16.06 5.21 -9.36
N GLU A 2 -16.35 6.50 -9.25
CA GLU A 2 -15.79 7.56 -10.13
C GLU A 2 -14.27 7.56 -10.19
N HIS A 3 -13.58 7.37 -9.06
CA HIS A 3 -12.12 7.30 -9.02
C HIS A 3 -11.58 6.08 -9.80
N LEU A 4 -12.25 4.94 -9.73
CA LEU A 4 -11.88 3.74 -10.50
C LEU A 4 -12.16 3.90 -11.99
N ASN A 5 -13.23 4.62 -12.36
CA ASN A 5 -13.58 4.91 -13.76
C ASN A 5 -12.52 5.76 -14.48
N LYS A 6 -11.86 6.68 -13.78
CA LYS A 6 -10.80 7.53 -14.35
C LYS A 6 -9.51 6.76 -14.68
N LYS A 7 -9.28 5.60 -14.04
CA LYS A 7 -8.08 4.78 -14.26
C LYS A 7 -8.44 3.53 -15.08
N LYS A 8 -8.31 3.59 -16.40
CA LYS A 8 -8.37 2.42 -17.29
C LYS A 8 -7.26 1.43 -16.90
N GLY A 9 -7.53 0.54 -15.96
CA GLY A 9 -6.57 -0.43 -15.46
C GLY A 9 -6.76 -1.81 -16.08
N ILE A 10 -5.70 -2.62 -16.11
CA ILE A 10 -5.74 -4.02 -16.55
C ILE A 10 -6.71 -4.79 -15.64
N PRO A 11 -7.62 -5.63 -16.18
CA PRO A 11 -8.48 -6.51 -15.38
C PRO A 11 -7.69 -7.43 -14.45
N GLY A 12 -8.30 -7.82 -13.33
CA GLY A 12 -7.75 -8.85 -12.46
C GLY A 12 -7.91 -10.26 -13.04
N ILE A 13 -7.73 -11.28 -12.20
CA ILE A 13 -7.88 -12.70 -12.58
C ILE A 13 -9.28 -13.05 -13.12
N ASP A 14 -10.29 -12.29 -12.72
CA ASP A 14 -11.68 -12.42 -13.16
C ASP A 14 -11.94 -11.86 -14.56
N LYS A 15 -10.95 -11.23 -15.16
CA LYS A 15 -11.02 -10.59 -16.49
C LYS A 15 -12.17 -9.58 -16.64
N MET A 16 -12.70 -9.09 -15.52
CA MET A 16 -13.83 -8.16 -15.51
C MET A 16 -13.38 -6.77 -15.97
N SER A 17 -14.00 -6.26 -17.04
CA SER A 17 -13.81 -4.88 -17.49
C SER A 17 -14.47 -3.89 -16.53
N MET A 18 -14.16 -2.60 -16.66
CA MET A 18 -14.77 -1.56 -15.83
C MET A 18 -16.28 -1.41 -16.10
N ASP A 19 -16.69 -1.52 -17.36
CA ASP A 19 -18.11 -1.43 -17.73
C ASP A 19 -18.91 -2.60 -17.14
N ALA A 20 -18.39 -3.83 -17.28
CA ALA A 20 -19.00 -5.02 -16.68
C ALA A 20 -19.01 -4.94 -15.14
N PHE A 21 -18.02 -4.29 -14.53
CA PHE A 21 -17.96 -4.11 -13.08
C PHE A 21 -19.07 -3.18 -12.57
N SER A 22 -19.43 -2.13 -13.29
CA SER A 22 -20.52 -1.23 -12.89
C SER A 22 -21.83 -1.98 -12.74
N GLU A 23 -22.20 -2.79 -13.73
CA GLU A 23 -23.40 -3.61 -13.70
C GLU A 23 -23.33 -4.68 -12.57
N TYR A 24 -22.20 -5.37 -12.48
CA TYR A 24 -21.96 -6.36 -11.42
C TYR A 24 -22.10 -5.74 -10.02
N TRP A 25 -21.53 -4.54 -9.81
CA TRP A 25 -21.59 -3.84 -8.54
C TRP A 25 -23.04 -3.48 -8.16
N HIS A 26 -23.83 -2.93 -9.10
CA HIS A 26 -25.22 -2.62 -8.84
C HIS A 26 -26.02 -3.83 -8.37
N LYS A 27 -25.79 -4.99 -8.95
CA LYS A 27 -26.46 -6.26 -8.59
C LYS A 27 -25.97 -6.86 -7.27
N ASN A 28 -24.69 -6.71 -6.94
CA ASN A 28 -24.05 -7.47 -5.85
C ASN A 28 -23.64 -6.64 -4.62
N LYS A 29 -23.71 -5.31 -4.67
CA LYS A 29 -23.20 -4.43 -3.60
C LYS A 29 -23.74 -4.78 -2.20
N ASN A 30 -25.03 -5.11 -2.08
CA ASN A 30 -25.64 -5.44 -0.80
C ASN A 30 -25.10 -6.75 -0.21
N ILE A 31 -24.91 -7.77 -1.05
CA ILE A 31 -24.32 -9.05 -0.66
C ILE A 31 -22.86 -8.86 -0.22
N ILE A 32 -22.10 -8.05 -0.98
CA ILE A 32 -20.70 -7.75 -0.65
C ILE A 32 -20.62 -6.99 0.66
N LYS A 33 -21.46 -5.96 0.85
CA LYS A 33 -21.56 -5.19 2.10
C LYS A 33 -21.86 -6.09 3.29
N GLN A 34 -22.87 -6.95 3.19
CA GLN A 34 -23.21 -7.91 4.24
C GLN A 34 -22.04 -8.84 4.58
N LYS A 35 -21.30 -9.34 3.57
CA LYS A 35 -20.10 -10.18 3.79
C LYS A 35 -18.98 -9.43 4.51
N LEU A 36 -18.80 -8.14 4.22
CA LEU A 36 -17.83 -7.28 4.92
C LEU A 36 -18.25 -7.05 6.38
N GLU A 37 -19.50 -6.68 6.62
CA GLU A 37 -20.06 -6.44 7.96
C GLU A 37 -20.00 -7.71 8.85
N ASN A 38 -20.25 -8.88 8.25
CA ASN A 38 -20.16 -10.17 8.95
C ASN A 38 -18.72 -10.72 9.05
N GLY A 39 -17.72 -10.04 8.48
CA GLY A 39 -16.33 -10.49 8.47
C GLY A 39 -16.09 -11.75 7.61
N THR A 40 -17.04 -12.13 6.73
CA THR A 40 -16.97 -13.36 5.91
C THR A 40 -16.45 -13.14 4.50
N TYR A 41 -16.17 -11.89 4.10
CA TYR A 41 -15.64 -11.57 2.78
C TYR A 41 -14.27 -12.22 2.58
N LYS A 42 -14.12 -12.93 1.45
CA LYS A 42 -12.86 -13.58 1.05
C LYS A 42 -12.33 -12.93 -0.23
N PRO A 43 -11.19 -12.20 -0.16
CA PRO A 43 -10.55 -11.63 -1.34
C PRO A 43 -10.20 -12.69 -2.39
N ARG A 44 -10.32 -12.34 -3.66
CA ARG A 44 -9.86 -13.19 -4.76
C ARG A 44 -8.35 -13.10 -4.93
N PRO A 45 -7.67 -14.15 -5.39
CA PRO A 45 -6.25 -14.07 -5.69
C PRO A 45 -5.91 -12.91 -6.63
N VAL A 46 -4.73 -12.32 -6.45
CA VAL A 46 -4.23 -11.27 -7.35
C VAL A 46 -3.50 -11.87 -8.53
N MET A 47 -3.51 -11.17 -9.65
CA MET A 47 -2.79 -11.57 -10.87
C MET A 47 -1.42 -10.88 -10.92
N ALA A 48 -0.34 -11.65 -11.09
CA ALA A 48 0.99 -11.10 -11.31
C ALA A 48 1.09 -10.51 -12.73
N CYS A 49 1.57 -9.27 -12.83
CA CYS A 49 1.89 -8.59 -14.06
C CYS A 49 3.29 -7.96 -13.96
N TYR A 50 4.07 -8.04 -15.02
CA TYR A 50 5.43 -7.51 -15.04
C TYR A 50 5.53 -6.31 -15.96
N ILE A 51 5.98 -5.18 -15.40
CA ILE A 51 6.25 -3.95 -16.15
C ILE A 51 7.76 -3.66 -16.18
N ALA A 52 8.25 -3.14 -17.31
CA ALA A 52 9.65 -2.74 -17.45
C ALA A 52 9.96 -1.59 -16.46
N LYS A 53 11.13 -1.63 -15.81
CA LYS A 53 11.69 -0.47 -15.12
C LYS A 53 12.42 0.40 -16.13
N PRO A 54 12.18 1.72 -16.17
CA PRO A 54 12.94 2.61 -17.07
C PRO A 54 14.45 2.45 -16.86
N GLY A 55 15.21 2.25 -17.95
CA GLY A 55 16.66 2.14 -17.91
C GLY A 55 17.25 0.88 -17.27
N LYS A 56 16.43 -0.10 -16.84
CA LYS A 56 16.90 -1.34 -16.21
C LYS A 56 16.36 -2.59 -16.92
N LYS A 57 17.17 -3.66 -16.99
CA LYS A 57 16.72 -4.98 -17.50
C LYS A 57 15.70 -5.66 -16.60
N GLU A 58 15.67 -5.31 -15.32
CA GLU A 58 14.75 -5.85 -14.34
C GLU A 58 13.32 -5.35 -14.57
N LYS A 59 12.36 -6.22 -14.29
CA LYS A 59 10.93 -5.90 -14.33
C LYS A 59 10.39 -5.69 -12.92
N ARG A 60 9.46 -4.74 -12.78
CA ARG A 60 8.68 -4.58 -11.54
C ARG A 60 7.50 -5.53 -11.60
N LYS A 61 7.35 -6.37 -10.58
CA LYS A 61 6.18 -7.24 -10.42
C LYS A 61 5.04 -6.43 -9.78
N LEU A 62 3.94 -6.29 -10.49
CA LEU A 62 2.70 -5.75 -9.95
C LEU A 62 1.72 -6.90 -9.65
N GLU A 63 0.96 -6.75 -8.59
CA GLU A 63 -0.08 -7.69 -8.19
C GLU A 63 -1.43 -7.02 -8.33
N ILE A 64 -2.19 -7.46 -9.31
CA ILE A 64 -3.41 -6.81 -9.78
C ILE A 64 -4.63 -7.48 -9.13
N PRO A 65 -5.34 -6.80 -8.20
CA PRO A 65 -6.57 -7.32 -7.60
C PRO A 65 -7.74 -7.29 -8.59
N CYS A 66 -8.78 -8.08 -8.35
CA CYS A 66 -10.07 -7.98 -9.02
C CYS A 66 -10.74 -6.62 -8.75
N MET A 67 -11.65 -6.19 -9.59
CA MET A 67 -12.28 -4.86 -9.48
C MET A 67 -12.99 -4.65 -8.15
N THR A 68 -13.70 -5.66 -7.64
CA THR A 68 -14.34 -5.59 -6.31
C THR A 68 -13.29 -5.38 -5.20
N ASP A 69 -12.18 -6.10 -5.27
CA ASP A 69 -11.11 -6.00 -4.27
C ASP A 69 -10.39 -4.64 -4.35
N ARG A 70 -10.22 -4.07 -5.56
CA ARG A 70 -9.70 -2.70 -5.71
C ARG A 70 -10.59 -1.67 -5.03
N LEU A 71 -11.92 -1.81 -5.19
CA LEU A 71 -12.87 -0.90 -4.55
C LEU A 71 -12.79 -1.00 -3.03
N ILE A 72 -12.73 -2.22 -2.48
CA ILE A 72 -12.64 -2.46 -1.05
C ILE A 72 -11.31 -1.93 -0.49
N LEU A 73 -10.18 -2.24 -1.15
CA LEU A 73 -8.85 -1.76 -0.76
C LEU A 73 -8.77 -0.23 -0.77
N TYR A 74 -9.37 0.41 -1.78
CA TYR A 74 -9.43 1.86 -1.87
C TYR A 74 -10.33 2.45 -0.77
N ALA A 75 -11.48 1.84 -0.48
CA ALA A 75 -12.36 2.26 0.60
C ALA A 75 -11.66 2.16 1.97
N MET A 76 -10.92 1.08 2.23
CA MET A 76 -10.11 0.94 3.45
C MET A 76 -9.01 2.00 3.53
N GLN A 77 -8.32 2.27 2.43
CA GLN A 77 -7.30 3.33 2.37
C GLN A 77 -7.90 4.70 2.69
N LEU A 78 -9.06 5.04 2.11
CA LEU A 78 -9.77 6.30 2.39
C LEU A 78 -10.22 6.43 3.85
N ALA A 79 -10.65 5.33 4.46
CA ALA A 79 -11.12 5.31 5.84
C ALA A 79 -9.96 5.40 6.84
N LEU A 80 -8.84 4.73 6.56
CA LEU A 80 -7.70 4.65 7.49
C LEU A 80 -6.73 5.82 7.35
N SER A 81 -6.53 6.37 6.14
CA SER A 81 -5.54 7.43 5.92
C SER A 81 -5.74 8.65 6.82
N PRO A 82 -6.96 9.19 7.05
CA PRO A 82 -7.13 10.36 7.93
C PRO A 82 -6.75 10.07 9.39
N HIS A 83 -6.87 8.82 9.82
CA HIS A 83 -6.49 8.41 11.17
C HIS A 83 -4.98 8.33 11.34
N TYR A 84 -4.27 7.75 10.36
CA TYR A 84 -2.82 7.58 10.43
C TYR A 84 -2.03 8.83 10.04
N GLU A 85 -2.60 9.71 9.21
CA GLU A 85 -1.89 10.91 8.70
C GLU A 85 -1.25 11.78 9.80
N PRO A 86 -1.94 12.11 10.92
CA PRO A 86 -1.35 12.91 11.99
C PRO A 86 -0.32 12.16 12.85
N LEU A 87 -0.20 10.83 12.70
CA LEU A 87 0.76 10.03 13.46
C LEU A 87 2.14 9.97 12.79
N PHE A 88 2.18 10.17 11.46
CA PHE A 88 3.41 10.08 10.70
C PHE A 88 4.36 11.24 10.93
N SER A 89 5.66 10.94 10.85
CA SER A 89 6.72 11.94 10.87
C SER A 89 6.49 13.06 9.86
N GLU A 90 6.81 14.30 10.24
CA GLU A 90 6.81 15.45 9.32
C GLU A 90 7.88 15.31 8.23
N SER A 91 8.95 14.54 8.47
CA SER A 91 10.01 14.25 7.51
C SER A 91 9.66 13.15 6.50
N SER A 92 8.45 12.57 6.57
CA SER A 92 7.93 11.58 5.64
C SER A 92 7.01 12.22 4.60
N TYR A 93 7.30 12.08 3.32
CA TYR A 93 6.61 12.76 2.20
C TYR A 93 5.88 11.81 1.24
N GLY A 94 6.45 10.65 0.95
CA GLY A 94 5.90 9.73 -0.04
C GLY A 94 4.53 9.15 0.34
N PHE A 95 3.64 9.00 -0.62
CA PHE A 95 2.30 8.39 -0.47
C PHE A 95 1.34 9.12 0.48
N ARG A 96 1.62 10.35 0.85
CA ARG A 96 0.80 11.17 1.76
C ARG A 96 0.02 12.23 0.99
N LYS A 97 -1.22 12.47 1.44
CA LYS A 97 -2.07 13.50 0.83
C LYS A 97 -1.52 14.89 1.17
N GLY A 98 -1.43 15.75 0.15
CA GLY A 98 -0.95 17.12 0.32
C GLY A 98 0.58 17.25 0.40
N ARG A 99 1.31 16.14 0.23
CA ARG A 99 2.78 16.12 0.16
C ARG A 99 3.23 15.56 -1.18
N ASN A 100 4.34 16.04 -1.69
CA ASN A 100 4.87 15.65 -2.98
C ASN A 100 6.41 15.58 -2.98
N CYS A 101 7.00 15.20 -4.09
CA CYS A 101 8.45 15.05 -4.22
C CYS A 101 9.19 16.39 -4.09
N LEU A 102 8.58 17.50 -4.52
CA LEU A 102 9.20 18.83 -4.42
C LEU A 102 9.29 19.25 -2.95
N ASP A 103 8.27 18.99 -2.14
CA ASP A 103 8.30 19.28 -0.70
C ASP A 103 9.45 18.51 -0.01
N ALA A 104 9.71 17.26 -0.43
CA ALA A 104 10.83 16.48 0.07
C ALA A 104 12.19 17.10 -0.34
N ILE A 105 12.32 17.54 -1.60
CA ILE A 105 13.52 18.21 -2.10
C ILE A 105 13.75 19.52 -1.35
N ASP A 106 12.72 20.32 -1.15
CA ASP A 106 12.83 21.60 -0.41
C ASP A 106 13.30 21.37 1.02
N SER A 107 12.82 20.31 1.67
CA SER A 107 13.30 19.90 3.00
C SER A 107 14.78 19.48 2.98
N CYS A 108 15.23 18.73 1.98
CA CYS A 108 16.66 18.42 1.81
C CYS A 108 17.49 19.68 1.64
N LEU A 109 17.06 20.61 0.77
CA LEU A 109 17.75 21.88 0.55
C LEU A 109 17.81 22.73 1.83
N MET A 110 16.76 22.73 2.63
CA MET A 110 16.77 23.42 3.92
C MET A 110 17.86 22.87 4.85
N HIS A 111 18.02 21.53 4.95
CA HIS A 111 19.07 20.91 5.75
C HIS A 111 20.49 21.29 5.24
N ILE A 112 20.69 21.26 3.92
CA ILE A 112 21.97 21.64 3.30
C ILE A 112 22.30 23.13 3.60
N ASN A 113 21.33 24.02 3.43
CA ASN A 113 21.51 25.44 3.69
C ASN A 113 21.78 25.75 5.18
N ASN A 114 21.31 24.89 6.07
CA ASN A 114 21.59 24.94 7.51
C ASN A 114 22.96 24.32 7.88
N GLY A 115 23.82 24.04 6.91
CA GLY A 115 25.22 23.63 7.12
C GLY A 115 25.47 22.12 7.13
N MET A 116 24.48 21.28 6.77
CA MET A 116 24.69 19.85 6.61
C MET A 116 25.43 19.56 5.31
N GLN A 117 26.67 19.06 5.42
CA GLN A 117 27.53 18.81 4.26
C GLN A 117 27.63 17.36 3.86
N VAL A 118 27.21 16.43 4.73
CA VAL A 118 27.27 14.99 4.47
C VAL A 118 25.85 14.47 4.29
N ILE A 119 25.62 13.83 3.17
CA ILE A 119 24.34 13.19 2.82
C ILE A 119 24.55 11.69 2.77
N VAL A 120 23.65 10.96 3.42
CA VAL A 120 23.59 9.48 3.33
C VAL A 120 22.32 9.12 2.56
N ASP A 121 22.49 8.48 1.42
CA ASP A 121 21.39 7.99 0.58
C ASP A 121 21.12 6.51 0.91
N LEU A 122 19.88 6.21 1.31
CA LEU A 122 19.46 4.87 1.72
C LEU A 122 18.27 4.40 0.89
N ASP A 123 18.39 3.21 0.28
CA ASP A 123 17.30 2.50 -0.40
C ASP A 123 17.08 1.14 0.26
N ILE A 124 15.84 0.82 0.61
CA ILE A 124 15.50 -0.47 1.20
C ILE A 124 15.26 -1.49 0.10
N ARG A 125 16.22 -2.40 -0.05
CA ARG A 125 16.19 -3.43 -1.09
C ARG A 125 14.90 -4.26 -1.02
N LYS A 126 14.10 -4.19 -2.09
CA LYS A 126 12.84 -4.96 -2.24
C LYS A 126 11.88 -4.75 -1.06
N PHE A 127 11.75 -3.54 -0.56
CA PHE A 127 10.97 -3.22 0.62
C PHE A 127 9.60 -3.90 0.64
N PHE A 128 8.79 -3.73 -0.43
CA PHE A 128 7.45 -4.33 -0.51
C PHE A 128 7.43 -5.85 -0.42
N ASP A 129 8.49 -6.53 -0.83
CA ASP A 129 8.61 -7.99 -0.78
C ASP A 129 9.08 -8.51 0.59
N THR A 130 9.65 -7.64 1.43
CA THR A 130 10.33 -8.02 2.68
C THR A 130 9.61 -7.58 3.95
N VAL A 131 8.49 -6.84 3.85
CA VAL A 131 7.70 -6.43 5.02
C VAL A 131 7.32 -7.63 5.88
N ASN A 132 7.72 -7.61 7.15
CA ASN A 132 7.39 -8.66 8.12
C ASN A 132 5.93 -8.53 8.55
N HIS A 133 5.12 -9.57 8.30
CA HIS A 133 3.70 -9.55 8.60
C HIS A 133 3.42 -9.42 10.11
N LYS A 134 4.21 -10.09 10.97
CA LYS A 134 4.02 -10.04 12.43
C LYS A 134 4.17 -8.60 12.91
N LEU A 135 5.28 -7.96 12.59
CA LEU A 135 5.52 -6.56 12.97
C LEU A 135 4.46 -5.61 12.38
N LEU A 136 4.10 -5.78 11.10
CA LEU A 136 3.04 -4.96 10.49
C LEU A 136 1.73 -5.07 11.27
N PHE A 137 1.32 -6.29 11.68
CA PHE A 137 0.07 -6.48 12.44
C PHE A 137 0.17 -5.93 13.86
N GLU A 138 1.31 -6.07 14.53
CA GLU A 138 1.55 -5.44 15.85
C GLU A 138 1.38 -3.91 15.78
N LEU A 139 1.83 -3.28 14.68
CA LEU A 139 1.66 -1.84 14.46
C LEU A 139 0.20 -1.46 14.16
N LEU A 140 -0.48 -2.24 13.32
CA LEU A 140 -1.89 -2.00 12.98
C LEU A 140 -2.81 -2.15 14.20
N GLU A 141 -2.57 -3.14 15.06
CA GLU A 141 -3.35 -3.44 16.26
C GLU A 141 -3.25 -2.36 17.35
N LYS A 142 -2.19 -1.54 17.33
CA LYS A 142 -2.09 -0.38 18.22
C LYS A 142 -3.22 0.62 17.98
N GLU A 143 -3.57 0.85 16.73
CA GLU A 143 -4.51 1.87 16.30
C GLU A 143 -5.90 1.29 15.94
N ILE A 144 -5.95 0.14 15.28
CA ILE A 144 -7.20 -0.47 14.81
C ILE A 144 -7.71 -1.45 15.87
N LYS A 145 -8.88 -1.16 16.45
CA LYS A 145 -9.53 -2.03 17.46
C LYS A 145 -10.62 -2.93 16.87
N ASP A 146 -10.98 -2.73 15.60
CA ASP A 146 -11.93 -3.58 14.89
C ASP A 146 -11.27 -4.88 14.39
N ASN A 147 -11.55 -5.98 15.08
CA ASN A 147 -11.02 -7.31 14.71
C ASN A 147 -11.50 -7.80 13.33
N LYS A 148 -12.67 -7.36 12.84
CA LYS A 148 -13.15 -7.73 11.51
C LYS A 148 -12.33 -7.03 10.43
N LEU A 149 -12.03 -5.74 10.65
CA LEU A 149 -11.16 -4.97 9.76
C LEU A 149 -9.74 -5.52 9.74
N LEU A 150 -9.14 -5.79 10.91
CA LEU A 150 -7.81 -6.42 11.00
C LEU A 150 -7.77 -7.77 10.28
N SER A 151 -8.79 -8.62 10.48
CA SER A 151 -8.90 -9.90 9.79
C SER A 151 -9.02 -9.74 8.27
N LEU A 152 -9.74 -8.72 7.79
CA LEU A 152 -9.86 -8.41 6.38
C LEU A 152 -8.51 -7.94 5.79
N ILE A 153 -7.81 -7.03 6.47
CA ILE A 153 -6.46 -6.59 6.10
C ILE A 153 -5.52 -7.79 6.02
N GLN A 154 -5.57 -8.70 7.02
CA GLN A 154 -4.73 -9.89 7.03
C GLN A 154 -4.99 -10.80 5.81
N ARG A 155 -6.25 -10.95 5.38
CA ARG A 155 -6.57 -11.71 4.17
C ARG A 155 -5.98 -11.08 2.91
N TYR A 156 -5.92 -9.75 2.83
CA TYR A 156 -5.29 -9.04 1.72
C TYR A 156 -3.77 -9.10 1.77
N VAL A 157 -3.16 -8.99 2.93
CA VAL A 157 -1.70 -9.08 3.10
C VAL A 157 -1.20 -10.49 2.73
N LYS A 158 -1.92 -11.54 3.18
CA LYS A 158 -1.59 -12.96 2.92
C LYS A 158 -2.21 -13.50 1.63
N ILE A 159 -2.61 -12.62 0.70
CA ILE A 159 -3.34 -13.03 -0.50
C ILE A 159 -2.50 -13.93 -1.41
N LYS A 160 -3.15 -14.91 -2.05
CA LYS A 160 -2.51 -15.74 -3.06
C LYS A 160 -2.27 -14.96 -4.35
N VAL A 161 -1.15 -15.22 -4.99
CA VAL A 161 -0.78 -14.64 -6.27
C VAL A 161 -0.94 -15.70 -7.36
N VAL A 162 -1.56 -15.34 -8.48
CA VAL A 162 -1.61 -16.18 -9.68
C VAL A 162 -0.59 -15.65 -10.66
N GLU A 163 0.36 -16.51 -11.00
CA GLU A 163 1.42 -16.24 -11.95
C GLU A 163 1.46 -17.33 -13.02
N LYS A 164 1.41 -16.93 -14.30
CA LYS A 164 1.38 -17.86 -15.44
C LYS A 164 0.32 -18.98 -15.31
N GLY A 165 -0.86 -18.62 -14.77
CA GLY A 165 -1.97 -19.54 -14.54
C GLY A 165 -1.86 -20.44 -13.31
N LYS A 166 -0.73 -20.44 -12.59
CA LYS A 166 -0.54 -21.22 -11.36
C LYS A 166 -0.77 -20.32 -10.13
N LYS A 167 -1.46 -20.83 -9.11
CA LYS A 167 -1.60 -20.15 -7.81
C LYS A 167 -0.39 -20.48 -6.96
N ASN A 168 0.27 -19.44 -6.46
CA ASN A 168 1.30 -19.59 -5.44
C ASN A 168 0.64 -19.77 -4.06
N ASP A 169 1.41 -20.20 -3.08
CA ASP A 169 0.97 -20.25 -1.70
C ASP A 169 0.66 -18.85 -1.15
N LYS A 170 0.02 -18.81 0.01
CA LYS A 170 -0.18 -17.55 0.73
C LYS A 170 1.16 -16.92 1.06
N LYS A 171 1.24 -15.61 0.96
CA LYS A 171 2.43 -14.87 1.37
C LYS A 171 2.70 -15.05 2.87
N THR A 172 3.95 -15.27 3.21
CA THR A 172 4.46 -15.28 4.59
C THR A 172 5.11 -13.96 4.98
N MET A 173 5.49 -13.16 3.98
CA MET A 173 6.06 -11.81 4.11
C MET A 173 5.71 -10.97 2.87
N GLY A 174 5.94 -9.67 2.99
CA GLY A 174 5.71 -8.70 1.92
C GLY A 174 4.25 -8.27 1.76
N ILE A 175 4.07 -7.11 1.15
CA ILE A 175 2.77 -6.52 0.81
C ILE A 175 2.67 -6.35 -0.70
N SER A 176 1.45 -6.32 -1.23
CA SER A 176 1.21 -6.34 -2.67
C SER A 176 1.56 -5.01 -3.34
N GLN A 177 2.50 -5.00 -4.28
CA GLN A 177 2.73 -3.85 -5.15
C GLN A 177 1.55 -3.71 -6.14
N GLY A 178 0.87 -2.56 -6.09
CA GLY A 178 -0.32 -2.29 -6.91
C GLY A 178 -1.65 -2.32 -6.15
N SER A 179 -1.64 -2.66 -4.87
CA SER A 179 -2.79 -2.47 -3.98
C SER A 179 -2.89 -1.00 -3.53
N ALA A 180 -4.10 -0.46 -3.48
CA ALA A 180 -4.34 0.90 -2.98
C ALA A 180 -3.97 1.07 -1.49
N LEU A 181 -4.04 0.01 -0.71
CA LEU A 181 -3.75 0.03 0.73
C LEU A 181 -2.25 -0.09 1.05
N SER A 182 -1.45 -0.68 0.14
CA SER A 182 -0.03 -0.95 0.39
C SER A 182 0.82 0.30 0.65
N PRO A 183 0.60 1.45 0.01
CA PRO A 183 1.31 2.69 0.33
C PRO A 183 1.10 3.15 1.79
N LEU A 184 -0.12 3.05 2.30
CA LEU A 184 -0.43 3.36 3.70
C LEU A 184 0.28 2.39 4.65
N MET A 185 0.22 1.07 4.36
CA MET A 185 0.93 0.06 5.16
C MET A 185 2.44 0.27 5.14
N ALA A 186 3.01 0.70 4.01
CA ALA A 186 4.42 1.05 3.90
C ALA A 186 4.79 2.19 4.86
N ASN A 187 4.00 3.26 4.88
CA ASN A 187 4.24 4.37 5.80
C ASN A 187 4.06 3.95 7.27
N ILE A 188 3.02 3.17 7.62
CA ILE A 188 2.85 2.64 8.98
C ILE A 188 4.06 1.81 9.42
N TYR A 189 4.60 1.00 8.52
CA TYR A 189 5.76 0.14 8.82
C TYR A 189 7.05 0.95 8.98
N LEU A 190 7.28 1.92 8.12
CA LEU A 190 8.50 2.74 8.10
C LEU A 190 8.49 3.86 9.16
N ASP A 191 7.32 4.25 9.66
CA ASP A 191 7.22 5.25 10.74
C ASP A 191 7.96 4.80 12.02
N VAL A 192 8.16 3.51 12.20
CA VAL A 192 9.02 2.99 13.29
C VAL A 192 10.45 3.48 13.14
N LEU A 193 10.99 3.48 11.91
CA LEU A 193 12.31 4.01 11.60
C LEU A 193 12.31 5.54 11.72
N ASP A 194 11.29 6.19 11.20
CA ASP A 194 11.14 7.65 11.28
C ASP A 194 11.19 8.12 12.75
N LYS A 195 10.38 7.50 13.62
CA LYS A 195 10.35 7.80 15.06
C LYS A 195 11.65 7.47 15.78
N TYR A 196 12.36 6.44 15.34
CA TYR A 196 13.69 6.14 15.86
C TYR A 196 14.70 7.24 15.52
N LEU A 197 14.73 7.71 14.27
CA LEU A 197 15.63 8.77 13.81
C LEU A 197 15.30 10.10 14.51
N GLU A 198 14.01 10.45 14.64
CA GLU A 198 13.57 11.61 15.41
C GLU A 198 14.09 11.58 16.86
N LYS A 199 13.96 10.41 17.52
CA LYS A 199 14.44 10.22 18.89
C LYS A 199 15.97 10.36 19.03
N GLN A 200 16.71 10.03 17.96
CA GLN A 200 18.17 10.20 17.92
C GLN A 200 18.58 11.61 17.46
N GLU A 201 17.61 12.50 17.22
CA GLU A 201 17.86 13.86 16.69
C GLU A 201 18.64 13.85 15.36
N ILE A 202 18.47 12.75 14.57
CA ILE A 202 19.08 12.61 13.24
C ILE A 202 18.13 13.22 12.21
N PRO A 203 18.51 14.30 11.52
CA PRO A 203 17.72 14.87 10.45
C PRO A 203 17.64 13.92 9.27
N PHE A 204 16.44 13.76 8.72
CA PHE A 204 16.21 12.92 7.56
C PHE A 204 15.04 13.43 6.72
N VAL A 205 14.99 12.98 5.49
CA VAL A 205 13.87 13.17 4.56
C VAL A 205 13.57 11.82 3.93
N ARG A 206 12.33 11.34 4.08
CA ARG A 206 11.90 10.06 3.49
C ARG A 206 10.84 10.25 2.42
N TYR A 207 11.06 9.67 1.25
CA TYR A 207 10.06 9.58 0.18
C TYR A 207 9.78 8.12 -0.16
N ALA A 208 8.70 7.55 0.40
CA ALA A 208 8.37 6.12 0.35
C ALA A 208 9.45 5.25 1.04
N ASP A 209 10.16 4.41 0.29
CA ASP A 209 11.27 3.54 0.73
C ASP A 209 12.66 4.15 0.48
N ASP A 210 12.73 5.31 -0.16
CA ASP A 210 13.97 6.11 -0.34
C ASP A 210 14.12 7.11 0.82
N MET A 211 15.32 7.27 1.35
CA MET A 211 15.63 8.15 2.48
C MET A 211 16.98 8.82 2.29
#